data_26ae047fba98b2819c7599b2cd38def3
#
_entry.id   26ae047fba98b2819c7599b2cd38def3
#
_cell.length_a   1.000
_cell.length_b   1.000
_cell.length_c   1.000
_cell.angle_alpha   90.00
_cell.angle_beta   90.00
_cell.angle_gamma   90.00
#
_symmetry.space_group_name_H-M   'P 1'
#
loop_
_entity.id
_entity.type
_entity.pdbx_description
1 polymer ?
#
loop_
_entity_poly.entity_id
_entity_poly.type
_entity_poly.pdbx_seq_one_letter_code
_entity_poly.pdbx_strand_id
1 'polypeptide(L)'
;GLADAFEASWGEDLCVKYGYDQDTTDYTSIVDQIVNNGCESVVAVTYATDGAGILEEMAVQGVDVAFLGADGIADMGFEAAFSDNSTLDGVRATKPSPGGDSAEKTAFEAAYAAAGGDPGGIYTAETYDAVMIIGLAAMADTNGDLRDDLATVGTNYAGASGTHTFMSSGDVVGSGYLVCVFSYDEGAVSFSCDQTWNLADGLQDA
;
A
#
# COMPACT_ATOMS: atom_id res chain seq x y z
N GLY A 1 1.96 -9.49 -12.04
CA GLY A 1 1.85 -8.95 -10.68
C GLY A 1 1.02 -7.69 -10.63
N LEU A 2 1.22 -6.83 -9.62
CA LEU A 2 0.39 -5.62 -9.42
C LEU A 2 0.42 -4.67 -10.62
N ALA A 3 1.59 -4.48 -11.24
CA ALA A 3 1.72 -3.67 -12.46
C ALA A 3 0.92 -4.25 -13.65
N ASP A 4 0.83 -5.59 -13.77
CA ASP A 4 0.01 -6.20 -14.82
C ASP A 4 -1.48 -6.02 -14.55
N ALA A 5 -1.88 -6.09 -13.28
CA ALA A 5 -3.27 -5.84 -12.88
C ALA A 5 -3.66 -4.37 -13.12
N PHE A 6 -2.75 -3.43 -12.84
CA PHE A 6 -2.95 -2.02 -13.15
C PHE A 6 -3.15 -1.82 -14.66
N GLU A 7 -2.22 -2.32 -15.49
CA GLU A 7 -2.31 -2.22 -16.96
C GLU A 7 -3.63 -2.79 -17.49
N ALA A 8 -4.03 -3.98 -17.00
CA ALA A 8 -5.28 -4.61 -17.40
C ALA A 8 -6.54 -3.80 -17.03
N SER A 9 -6.45 -2.98 -15.97
CA SER A 9 -7.57 -2.18 -15.47
C SER A 9 -7.56 -0.74 -15.99
N TRP A 10 -6.44 -0.26 -16.52
CA TRP A 10 -6.29 1.13 -16.98
C TRP A 10 -7.18 1.45 -18.19
N GLY A 11 -7.37 0.47 -19.07
CA GLY A 11 -8.31 0.56 -20.20
C GLY A 11 -7.79 1.35 -21.42
N GLU A 12 -6.61 1.90 -21.36
CA GLU A 12 -5.91 2.62 -22.44
C GLU A 12 -4.47 2.12 -22.56
N ASP A 13 -3.78 2.47 -23.64
CA ASP A 13 -2.38 2.14 -23.80
C ASP A 13 -1.52 2.91 -22.79
N LEU A 14 -0.61 2.21 -22.10
CA LEU A 14 0.38 2.86 -21.26
C LEU A 14 1.42 3.57 -22.12
N CYS A 15 1.92 4.71 -21.67
CA CYS A 15 3.05 5.41 -22.26
C CYS A 15 4.25 4.46 -22.39
N VAL A 16 4.61 3.82 -21.30
CA VAL A 16 5.62 2.75 -21.25
C VAL A 16 5.34 1.88 -20.01
N LYS A 17 5.69 0.60 -20.08
CA LYS A 17 5.79 -0.28 -18.91
C LYS A 17 7.23 -0.76 -18.80
N TYR A 18 7.87 -0.46 -17.71
CA TYR A 18 9.29 -0.77 -17.50
C TYR A 18 9.48 -1.49 -16.17
N GLY A 19 10.19 -2.61 -16.20
CA GLY A 19 10.57 -3.36 -15.01
C GLY A 19 12.06 -3.17 -14.72
N TYR A 20 12.41 -3.20 -13.45
CA TYR A 20 13.79 -3.12 -12.99
C TYR A 20 14.08 -4.18 -11.92
N ASP A 21 15.36 -4.50 -11.74
CA ASP A 21 15.79 -5.45 -10.72
C ASP A 21 15.81 -4.78 -9.33
N GLN A 22 15.36 -5.49 -8.30
CA GLN A 22 15.25 -4.99 -6.93
C GLN A 22 16.59 -4.50 -6.33
N ASP A 23 17.72 -4.99 -6.83
CA ASP A 23 19.06 -4.55 -6.40
C ASP A 23 19.61 -3.40 -7.26
N THR A 24 18.77 -2.73 -8.05
CA THR A 24 19.14 -1.58 -8.86
C THR A 24 19.64 -0.43 -7.97
N THR A 25 20.76 0.16 -8.34
CA THR A 25 21.36 1.33 -7.66
C THR A 25 21.56 2.53 -8.59
N ASP A 26 21.24 2.37 -9.88
CA ASP A 26 21.29 3.41 -10.91
C ASP A 26 19.92 3.48 -11.59
N TYR A 27 19.19 4.54 -11.32
CA TYR A 27 17.81 4.74 -11.80
C TYR A 27 17.75 5.59 -13.06
N THR A 28 18.89 6.01 -13.61
CA THR A 28 18.98 6.86 -14.82
C THR A 28 18.18 6.27 -15.99
N SER A 29 18.36 4.97 -16.26
CA SER A 29 17.64 4.30 -17.35
C SER A 29 16.12 4.23 -17.16
N ILE A 30 15.65 4.21 -15.91
CA ILE A 30 14.21 4.22 -15.58
C ILE A 30 13.63 5.59 -15.90
N VAL A 31 14.28 6.66 -15.44
CA VAL A 31 13.86 8.03 -15.68
C VAL A 31 13.96 8.39 -17.17
N ASP A 32 14.98 7.91 -17.86
CA ASP A 32 15.11 8.03 -19.33
C ASP A 32 13.90 7.46 -20.08
N GLN A 33 13.27 6.37 -19.58
CA GLN A 33 12.04 5.84 -20.19
C GLN A 33 10.88 6.82 -20.07
N ILE A 34 10.75 7.51 -18.93
CA ILE A 34 9.71 8.52 -18.72
C ILE A 34 9.89 9.66 -19.72
N VAL A 35 11.11 10.20 -19.81
CA VAL A 35 11.45 11.34 -20.67
C VAL A 35 11.31 10.99 -22.16
N ASN A 36 11.95 9.89 -22.60
CA ASN A 36 12.00 9.52 -24.01
C ASN A 36 10.65 9.14 -24.60
N ASN A 37 9.73 8.67 -23.77
CA ASN A 37 8.36 8.34 -24.17
C ASN A 37 7.38 9.51 -23.95
N GLY A 38 7.80 10.60 -23.31
CA GLY A 38 6.96 11.76 -23.03
C GLY A 38 5.81 11.45 -22.06
N CYS A 39 6.07 10.63 -21.03
CA CYS A 39 5.05 10.26 -20.05
C CYS A 39 4.71 11.47 -19.17
N GLU A 40 3.43 11.65 -18.90
CA GLU A 40 2.90 12.78 -18.11
C GLU A 40 2.67 12.43 -16.64
N SER A 41 2.74 11.14 -16.31
CA SER A 41 2.60 10.63 -14.94
C SER A 41 3.29 9.28 -14.79
N VAL A 42 3.59 8.92 -13.55
CA VAL A 42 4.21 7.64 -13.18
C VAL A 42 3.33 6.92 -12.17
N VAL A 43 3.05 5.65 -12.43
CA VAL A 43 2.53 4.72 -11.42
C VAL A 43 3.65 3.74 -11.07
N ALA A 44 4.09 3.76 -9.81
CA ALA A 44 5.25 3.00 -9.35
C ALA A 44 4.84 1.89 -8.38
N VAL A 45 5.08 0.65 -8.77
CA VAL A 45 5.00 -0.51 -7.88
C VAL A 45 6.41 -0.77 -7.35
N THR A 46 6.73 -0.14 -6.23
CA THR A 46 8.10 -0.05 -5.70
C THR A 46 8.11 -0.07 -4.18
N TYR A 47 9.26 -0.34 -3.59
CA TYR A 47 9.53 -0.19 -2.16
C TYR A 47 10.34 1.09 -1.88
N ALA A 48 10.51 1.43 -0.59
CA ALA A 48 11.04 2.70 -0.15
C ALA A 48 12.37 3.09 -0.80
N THR A 49 13.36 2.20 -0.81
CA THR A 49 14.71 2.51 -1.35
C THR A 49 14.66 2.82 -2.83
N ASP A 50 13.97 1.97 -3.61
CA ASP A 50 13.91 2.13 -5.07
C ASP A 50 13.02 3.34 -5.44
N GLY A 51 11.90 3.52 -4.72
CA GLY A 51 11.01 4.66 -4.92
C GLY A 51 11.72 5.99 -4.68
N ALA A 52 12.53 6.08 -3.62
CA ALA A 52 13.35 7.25 -3.33
C ALA A 52 14.39 7.48 -4.42
N GLY A 53 15.10 6.43 -4.85
CA GLY A 53 16.10 6.54 -5.91
C GLY A 53 15.51 7.01 -7.24
N ILE A 54 14.32 6.54 -7.61
CA ILE A 54 13.62 6.99 -8.82
C ILE A 54 13.25 8.48 -8.70
N LEU A 55 12.66 8.90 -7.57
CA LEU A 55 12.23 10.28 -7.35
C LEU A 55 13.42 11.25 -7.30
N GLU A 56 14.52 10.89 -6.62
CA GLU A 56 15.73 11.69 -6.59
C GLU A 56 16.38 11.81 -7.98
N GLU A 57 16.39 10.72 -8.76
CA GLU A 57 16.89 10.77 -10.15
C GLU A 57 15.97 11.62 -11.05
N MET A 58 14.65 11.55 -10.88
CA MET A 58 13.70 12.47 -11.55
C MET A 58 14.05 13.93 -11.25
N ALA A 59 14.32 14.25 -9.99
CA ALA A 59 14.73 15.60 -9.57
C ALA A 59 16.06 16.01 -10.21
N VAL A 60 17.06 15.12 -10.28
CA VAL A 60 18.36 15.36 -10.93
C VAL A 60 18.18 15.67 -12.41
N GLN A 61 17.30 14.94 -13.11
CA GLN A 61 17.03 15.14 -14.53
C GLN A 61 16.02 16.26 -14.81
N GLY A 62 15.44 16.90 -13.78
CA GLY A 62 14.44 17.95 -13.91
C GLY A 62 13.09 17.44 -14.46
N VAL A 63 12.75 16.20 -14.17
CA VAL A 63 11.47 15.57 -14.54
C VAL A 63 10.44 15.86 -13.47
N ASP A 64 9.46 16.68 -13.81
CA ASP A 64 8.35 17.08 -12.92
C ASP A 64 7.03 16.53 -13.48
N VAL A 65 6.70 15.31 -13.12
CA VAL A 65 5.45 14.65 -13.49
C VAL A 65 4.81 14.03 -12.23
N ALA A 66 3.50 13.88 -12.25
CA ALA A 66 2.77 13.28 -11.14
C ALA A 66 3.29 11.86 -10.84
N PHE A 67 3.50 11.56 -9.56
CA PHE A 67 3.98 10.25 -9.09
C PHE A 67 2.98 9.64 -8.13
N LEU A 68 2.50 8.44 -8.46
CA LEU A 68 1.61 7.64 -7.63
C LEU A 68 2.29 6.31 -7.31
N GLY A 69 2.60 6.10 -6.05
CA GLY A 69 3.12 4.82 -5.57
C GLY A 69 2.02 3.88 -5.10
N ALA A 70 2.35 2.60 -5.07
CA ALA A 70 1.55 1.59 -4.38
C ALA A 70 1.85 1.60 -2.87
N ASP A 71 1.30 0.63 -2.17
CA ASP A 71 1.41 0.45 -0.71
C ASP A 71 2.84 0.34 -0.18
N GLY A 72 3.78 -0.13 -1.01
CA GLY A 72 5.20 -0.27 -0.64
C GLY A 72 5.93 1.04 -0.27
N ILE A 73 5.31 2.20 -0.55
CA ILE A 73 5.81 3.52 -0.13
C ILE A 73 4.78 4.32 0.68
N ALA A 74 3.62 3.74 0.98
CA ALA A 74 2.51 4.46 1.64
C ALA A 74 2.64 4.50 3.17
N ASP A 75 3.80 4.90 3.66
CA ASP A 75 4.15 4.95 5.08
C ASP A 75 5.11 6.12 5.35
N MET A 76 5.02 6.73 6.56
CA MET A 76 5.95 7.81 6.97
C MET A 76 7.42 7.38 6.95
N GLY A 77 7.72 6.10 7.13
CA GLY A 77 9.08 5.57 7.02
C GLY A 77 9.72 5.75 5.66
N PHE A 78 8.94 6.05 4.62
CA PHE A 78 9.45 6.32 3.28
C PHE A 78 10.39 7.53 3.24
N GLU A 79 10.15 8.56 4.07
CA GLU A 79 11.03 9.73 4.16
C GLU A 79 12.48 9.38 4.51
N ALA A 80 12.69 8.32 5.29
CA ALA A 80 14.03 7.91 5.72
C ALA A 80 14.92 7.38 4.58
N ALA A 81 14.33 7.10 3.41
CA ALA A 81 15.07 6.63 2.24
C ALA A 81 15.67 7.78 1.39
N PHE A 82 15.28 9.02 1.66
CA PHE A 82 15.71 10.18 0.88
C PHE A 82 16.94 10.86 1.45
N SER A 83 17.78 11.38 0.56
CA SER A 83 18.84 12.34 0.91
C SER A 83 18.32 13.78 0.93
N ASP A 84 17.29 14.08 0.14
CA ASP A 84 16.57 15.35 0.10
C ASP A 84 15.06 15.13 0.14
N ASN A 85 14.47 15.34 1.29
CA ASN A 85 13.04 15.15 1.53
C ASN A 85 12.14 16.13 0.77
N SER A 86 12.68 17.19 0.18
CA SER A 86 11.90 18.12 -0.64
C SER A 86 11.33 17.46 -1.91
N THR A 87 11.95 16.37 -2.37
CA THR A 87 11.47 15.59 -3.52
C THR A 87 10.17 14.80 -3.23
N LEU A 88 9.78 14.70 -1.95
CA LEU A 88 8.53 14.06 -1.55
C LEU A 88 7.29 14.93 -1.73
N ASP A 89 7.45 16.23 -1.94
CA ASP A 89 6.29 17.13 -2.01
C ASP A 89 5.38 16.78 -3.18
N GLY A 90 4.11 16.53 -2.87
CA GLY A 90 3.10 16.14 -3.86
C GLY A 90 3.11 14.65 -4.29
N VAL A 91 4.06 13.85 -3.80
CA VAL A 91 4.09 12.40 -4.08
C VAL A 91 2.87 11.75 -3.45
N ARG A 92 2.14 10.98 -4.23
CA ARG A 92 0.96 10.24 -3.77
C ARG A 92 1.24 8.75 -3.63
N ALA A 93 0.53 8.10 -2.73
CA ALA A 93 0.57 6.65 -2.57
C ALA A 93 -0.80 6.09 -2.17
N THR A 94 -1.05 4.85 -2.55
CA THR A 94 -2.27 4.13 -2.16
C THR A 94 -1.96 3.05 -1.15
N LYS A 95 -2.85 2.86 -0.17
CA LYS A 95 -2.78 1.74 0.76
C LYS A 95 -4.18 1.21 1.05
N PRO A 96 -4.31 -0.07 1.48
CA PRO A 96 -5.59 -0.59 1.91
C PRO A 96 -6.25 0.31 2.95
N SER A 97 -7.55 0.51 2.84
CA SER A 97 -8.32 1.23 3.84
C SER A 97 -8.45 0.36 5.09
N PRO A 98 -8.01 0.80 6.25
CA PRO A 98 -8.31 0.09 7.48
C PRO A 98 -9.82 0.09 7.68
N GLY A 99 -10.35 -1.00 8.23
CA GLY A 99 -11.75 -1.04 8.65
C GLY A 99 -12.06 0.12 9.62
N GLY A 100 -13.32 0.51 9.66
CA GLY A 100 -13.77 1.57 10.58
C GLY A 100 -13.49 1.25 12.05
N ASP A 101 -13.79 2.20 12.92
CA ASP A 101 -13.61 2.01 14.36
C ASP A 101 -14.47 0.84 14.86
N SER A 102 -13.82 -0.07 15.60
CA SER A 102 -14.42 -1.27 16.17
C SER A 102 -13.86 -1.54 17.56
N ALA A 103 -14.55 -2.38 18.33
CA ALA A 103 -14.06 -2.83 19.62
C ALA A 103 -12.78 -3.69 19.47
N GLU A 104 -12.72 -4.47 18.41
CA GLU A 104 -11.60 -5.34 18.06
C GLU A 104 -10.36 -4.50 17.74
N LYS A 105 -10.50 -3.44 16.93
CA LYS A 105 -9.44 -2.49 16.63
C LYS A 105 -8.92 -1.82 17.89
N THR A 106 -9.83 -1.27 18.71
CA THR A 106 -9.46 -0.59 19.97
C THR A 106 -8.71 -1.54 20.92
N ALA A 107 -9.16 -2.78 21.04
CA ALA A 107 -8.50 -3.78 21.89
C ALA A 107 -7.10 -4.15 21.37
N PHE A 108 -6.96 -4.33 20.04
CA PHE A 108 -5.69 -4.61 19.40
C PHE A 108 -4.70 -3.46 19.61
N GLU A 109 -5.09 -2.23 19.30
CA GLU A 109 -4.23 -1.05 19.41
C GLU A 109 -3.72 -0.87 20.85
N ALA A 110 -4.60 -1.02 21.84
CA ALA A 110 -4.23 -0.93 23.24
C ALA A 110 -3.24 -2.03 23.65
N ALA A 111 -3.46 -3.27 23.24
CA ALA A 111 -2.60 -4.40 23.57
C ALA A 111 -1.25 -4.31 22.87
N TYR A 112 -1.23 -3.92 21.60
CA TYR A 112 -0.01 -3.82 20.81
C TYR A 112 0.89 -2.68 21.30
N ALA A 113 0.31 -1.51 21.60
CA ALA A 113 1.04 -0.39 22.22
C ALA A 113 1.58 -0.76 23.60
N ALA A 114 0.82 -1.48 24.42
CA ALA A 114 1.28 -1.97 25.73
C ALA A 114 2.46 -2.95 25.62
N ALA A 115 2.57 -3.67 24.51
CA ALA A 115 3.69 -4.53 24.17
C ALA A 115 4.90 -3.79 23.57
N GLY A 116 4.79 -2.46 23.37
CA GLY A 116 5.85 -1.61 22.82
C GLY A 116 5.84 -1.53 21.28
N GLY A 117 4.79 -1.98 20.62
CA GLY A 117 4.60 -1.86 19.19
C GLY A 117 3.95 -0.53 18.78
N ASP A 118 4.07 -0.18 17.51
CA ASP A 118 3.35 0.94 16.89
C ASP A 118 2.10 0.41 16.16
N PRO A 119 0.89 0.64 16.71
CA PRO A 119 -0.34 0.17 16.08
C PRO A 119 -0.70 0.91 14.78
N GLY A 120 -0.06 2.08 14.52
CA GLY A 120 -0.27 2.88 13.32
C GLY A 120 0.53 2.41 12.10
N GLY A 121 1.44 1.44 12.26
CA GLY A 121 2.25 0.90 11.17
C GLY A 121 1.38 0.21 10.10
N ILE A 122 1.81 0.33 8.85
CA ILE A 122 1.13 -0.33 7.73
C ILE A 122 1.08 -1.85 7.93
N TYR A 123 -0.04 -2.47 7.63
CA TYR A 123 -0.32 -3.91 7.76
C TYR A 123 -0.20 -4.50 9.18
N THR A 124 -0.09 -3.68 10.22
CA THR A 124 0.04 -4.17 11.60
C THR A 124 -1.21 -4.90 12.06
N ALA A 125 -2.37 -4.29 11.88
CA ALA A 125 -3.66 -4.88 12.23
C ALA A 125 -4.03 -6.06 11.32
N GLU A 126 -3.76 -5.94 10.02
CA GLU A 126 -4.00 -6.99 9.02
C GLU A 126 -3.16 -8.24 9.32
N THR A 127 -1.89 -8.06 9.69
CA THR A 127 -1.01 -9.16 10.09
C THR A 127 -1.53 -9.86 11.36
N TYR A 128 -1.99 -9.07 12.34
CA TYR A 128 -2.62 -9.63 13.54
C TYR A 128 -3.84 -10.48 13.19
N ASP A 129 -4.74 -9.97 12.37
CA ASP A 129 -5.94 -10.69 11.95
C ASP A 129 -5.60 -11.95 11.16
N ALA A 130 -4.62 -11.91 10.27
CA ALA A 130 -4.15 -13.08 9.54
C ALA A 130 -3.67 -14.18 10.48
N VAL A 131 -2.87 -13.83 11.50
CA VAL A 131 -2.38 -14.78 12.50
C VAL A 131 -3.54 -15.34 13.35
N MET A 132 -4.49 -14.51 13.73
CA MET A 132 -5.66 -14.95 14.49
C MET A 132 -6.55 -15.91 13.69
N ILE A 133 -6.82 -15.61 12.42
CA ILE A 133 -7.60 -16.48 11.53
C ILE A 133 -6.91 -17.83 11.36
N ILE A 134 -5.59 -17.84 11.10
CA ILE A 134 -4.80 -19.08 10.97
C ILE A 134 -4.86 -19.88 12.27
N GLY A 135 -4.66 -19.23 13.41
CA GLY A 135 -4.70 -19.89 14.71
C GLY A 135 -6.08 -20.50 15.02
N LEU A 136 -7.15 -19.78 14.77
CA LEU A 136 -8.52 -20.26 14.97
C LEU A 136 -8.86 -21.42 14.02
N ALA A 137 -8.45 -21.35 12.76
CA ALA A 137 -8.64 -22.42 11.80
C ALA A 137 -7.88 -23.70 12.21
N ALA A 138 -6.62 -23.54 12.63
CA ALA A 138 -5.84 -24.68 13.12
C ALA A 138 -6.43 -25.32 14.40
N MET A 139 -7.09 -24.55 15.23
CA MET A 139 -7.80 -25.05 16.43
C MET A 139 -9.13 -25.71 16.07
N ALA A 140 -9.77 -25.29 15.01
CA ALA A 140 -11.03 -25.86 14.56
C ALA A 140 -10.86 -27.30 14.04
N ASP A 141 -9.85 -27.54 13.20
CA ASP A 141 -9.44 -28.84 12.65
C ASP A 141 -10.63 -29.80 12.39
N THR A 142 -11.60 -29.28 11.61
CA THR A 142 -12.90 -29.96 11.45
C THR A 142 -12.81 -31.24 10.61
N ASN A 143 -11.87 -31.28 9.65
CA ASN A 143 -11.74 -32.38 8.69
C ASN A 143 -10.30 -32.72 8.30
N GLY A 144 -9.27 -32.09 8.95
CA GLY A 144 -7.86 -32.21 8.61
C GLY A 144 -7.44 -31.40 7.39
N ASP A 145 -8.30 -30.53 6.87
CA ASP A 145 -7.99 -29.60 5.77
C ASP A 145 -8.03 -28.15 6.28
N LEU A 146 -6.86 -27.61 6.60
CA LEU A 146 -6.69 -26.25 7.08
C LEU A 146 -7.27 -25.20 6.11
N ARG A 147 -7.29 -25.48 4.81
CA ARG A 147 -7.83 -24.56 3.82
C ARG A 147 -9.34 -24.38 3.97
N ASP A 148 -10.07 -25.46 4.19
CA ASP A 148 -11.51 -25.42 4.41
C ASP A 148 -11.84 -24.72 5.73
N ASP A 149 -11.03 -24.97 6.77
CA ASP A 149 -11.18 -24.30 8.07
C ASP A 149 -10.85 -22.81 7.98
N LEU A 150 -9.83 -22.40 7.21
CA LEU A 150 -9.53 -21.01 6.92
C LEU A 150 -10.69 -20.30 6.22
N ALA A 151 -11.26 -20.93 5.19
CA ALA A 151 -12.42 -20.37 4.48
C ALA A 151 -13.63 -20.20 5.39
N THR A 152 -13.83 -21.14 6.33
CA THR A 152 -14.94 -21.09 7.29
C THR A 152 -14.72 -19.98 8.32
N VAL A 153 -13.57 -19.96 8.97
CA VAL A 153 -13.22 -18.96 10.01
C VAL A 153 -13.14 -17.56 9.41
N GLY A 154 -12.59 -17.44 8.20
CA GLY A 154 -12.44 -16.17 7.48
C GLY A 154 -13.74 -15.68 6.82
N THR A 155 -14.90 -16.27 7.13
CA THR A 155 -16.18 -15.76 6.65
C THR A 155 -16.81 -14.82 7.67
N ASN A 156 -16.93 -13.53 7.33
CA ASN A 156 -17.40 -12.46 8.22
C ASN A 156 -16.59 -12.39 9.54
N TYR A 157 -15.31 -12.67 9.49
CA TYR A 157 -14.43 -12.54 10.65
C TYR A 157 -14.30 -11.07 11.04
N ALA A 158 -14.73 -10.72 12.24
CA ALA A 158 -14.58 -9.38 12.81
C ALA A 158 -13.17 -9.25 13.40
N GLY A 159 -12.30 -8.59 12.69
CA GLY A 159 -10.90 -8.39 13.04
C GLY A 159 -10.56 -6.96 13.45
N ALA A 160 -9.32 -6.75 13.82
CA ALA A 160 -8.77 -5.43 14.17
C ALA A 160 -8.66 -4.51 12.95
N SER A 161 -8.39 -5.07 11.77
CA SER A 161 -8.30 -4.32 10.50
C SER A 161 -9.63 -4.26 9.74
N GLY A 162 -10.71 -4.77 10.32
CA GLY A 162 -12.05 -4.76 9.73
C GLY A 162 -12.69 -6.13 9.67
N THR A 163 -13.76 -6.24 8.89
CA THR A 163 -14.45 -7.53 8.68
C THR A 163 -13.89 -8.21 7.43
N HIS A 164 -13.38 -9.41 7.60
CA HIS A 164 -12.78 -10.20 6.52
C HIS A 164 -13.74 -11.27 6.02
N THR A 165 -13.74 -11.48 4.70
CA THR A 165 -14.41 -12.61 4.06
C THR A 165 -13.54 -13.08 2.90
N PHE A 166 -13.11 -14.35 2.94
CA PHE A 166 -12.36 -14.93 1.84
C PHE A 166 -13.28 -15.29 0.67
N MET A 167 -12.86 -14.93 -0.52
CA MET A 167 -13.46 -15.40 -1.77
C MET A 167 -13.00 -16.82 -2.11
N SER A 168 -13.66 -17.46 -3.06
CA SER A 168 -13.26 -18.80 -3.53
C SER A 168 -11.86 -18.84 -4.16
N SER A 169 -11.33 -17.70 -4.61
CA SER A 169 -9.95 -17.53 -5.07
C SER A 169 -8.92 -17.57 -3.94
N GLY A 170 -9.34 -17.32 -2.70
CA GLY A 170 -8.48 -17.12 -1.52
C GLY A 170 -8.17 -15.66 -1.23
N ASP A 171 -8.59 -14.74 -2.09
CA ASP A 171 -8.46 -13.30 -1.83
C ASP A 171 -9.46 -12.84 -0.77
N VAL A 172 -9.13 -11.76 -0.08
CA VAL A 172 -10.03 -11.12 0.89
C VAL A 172 -10.84 -10.04 0.19
N VAL A 173 -12.14 -9.97 0.49
CA VAL A 173 -12.95 -8.79 0.11
C VAL A 173 -12.48 -7.62 0.94
N GLY A 174 -11.78 -6.67 0.31
CA GLY A 174 -11.22 -5.50 0.97
C GLY A 174 -12.26 -4.41 1.24
N SER A 175 -11.93 -3.51 2.18
CA SER A 175 -12.76 -2.34 2.55
C SER A 175 -12.55 -1.14 1.61
N GLY A 176 -11.65 -1.26 0.63
CA GLY A 176 -11.24 -0.18 -0.27
C GLY A 176 -9.80 0.27 -0.03
N TYR A 177 -9.50 1.46 -0.52
CA TYR A 177 -8.16 2.03 -0.45
C TYR A 177 -8.21 3.48 0.04
N LEU A 178 -7.16 3.89 0.72
CA LEU A 178 -6.85 5.29 0.97
C LEU A 178 -5.89 5.77 -0.13
N VAL A 179 -6.09 7.01 -0.59
CA VAL A 179 -5.12 7.74 -1.40
C VAL A 179 -4.52 8.82 -0.52
N CYS A 180 -3.22 8.76 -0.35
CA CYS A 180 -2.50 9.62 0.57
C CYS A 180 -1.49 10.47 -0.20
N VAL A 181 -1.06 11.56 0.41
CA VAL A 181 -0.09 12.52 -0.16
C VAL A 181 0.98 12.83 0.86
N PHE A 182 2.22 12.87 0.38
CA PHE A 182 3.32 13.48 1.11
C PHE A 182 3.34 14.98 0.86
N SER A 183 3.60 15.75 1.90
CA SER A 183 3.81 17.19 1.79
C SER A 183 5.08 17.58 2.53
N TYR A 184 5.84 18.48 1.93
CA TYR A 184 7.08 19.00 2.50
C TYR A 184 6.95 20.49 2.75
N ASP A 185 7.18 20.93 3.99
CA ASP A 185 7.14 22.32 4.39
C ASP A 185 8.26 22.65 5.39
N GLU A 186 9.12 23.61 5.05
CA GLU A 186 10.21 24.13 5.88
C GLU A 186 11.10 23.03 6.54
N GLY A 187 11.32 21.91 5.84
CA GLY A 187 12.14 20.80 6.31
C GLY A 187 11.36 19.70 7.04
N ALA A 188 10.05 19.83 7.18
CA ALA A 188 9.18 18.83 7.76
C ALA A 188 8.39 18.08 6.67
N VAL A 189 8.39 16.75 6.76
CA VAL A 189 7.53 15.89 5.94
C VAL A 189 6.27 15.55 6.71
N SER A 190 5.14 15.55 6.04
CA SER A 190 3.89 15.02 6.55
C SER A 190 3.27 14.06 5.54
N PHE A 191 2.51 13.09 6.03
CA PHE A 191 1.79 12.11 5.21
C PHE A 191 0.35 12.05 5.68
N SER A 192 -0.58 12.40 4.81
CA SER A 192 -2.01 12.42 5.11
C SER A 192 -2.81 11.81 3.97
N CYS A 193 -3.94 11.18 4.31
CA CYS A 193 -4.82 10.61 3.30
C CYS A 193 -6.01 11.54 3.12
N ASP A 194 -6.17 12.07 1.92
CA ASP A 194 -7.15 13.06 1.53
C ASP A 194 -8.28 12.49 0.66
N GLN A 195 -8.14 11.24 0.21
CA GLN A 195 -9.16 10.57 -0.58
C GLN A 195 -9.31 9.10 -0.17
N THR A 196 -10.51 8.57 -0.41
CA THR A 196 -10.84 7.16 -0.23
C THR A 196 -11.40 6.60 -1.52
N TRP A 197 -11.19 5.31 -1.76
CA TRP A 197 -11.80 4.59 -2.86
C TRP A 197 -12.40 3.28 -2.39
N ASN A 198 -13.60 2.98 -2.85
CA ASN A 198 -14.21 1.67 -2.71
C ASN A 198 -15.02 1.30 -3.97
N LEU A 199 -15.38 0.04 -4.10
CA LEU A 199 -16.05 -0.46 -5.30
C LEU A 199 -17.48 0.10 -5.48
N ALA A 200 -18.16 0.49 -4.41
CA ALA A 200 -19.53 0.97 -4.44
C ALA A 200 -19.62 2.44 -4.86
N ASP A 201 -18.75 3.29 -4.31
CA ASP A 201 -18.83 4.74 -4.39
C ASP A 201 -17.75 5.34 -5.31
N GLY A 202 -16.74 4.57 -5.68
CA GLY A 202 -15.57 5.04 -6.41
C GLY A 202 -14.66 5.90 -5.54
N LEU A 203 -13.96 6.86 -6.17
CA LEU A 203 -13.07 7.81 -5.48
C LEU A 203 -13.89 8.92 -4.82
N GLN A 204 -13.63 9.18 -3.54
CA GLN A 204 -14.27 10.21 -2.72
C GLN A 204 -13.20 11.01 -1.97
N ASP A 205 -13.48 12.28 -1.67
CA ASP A 205 -12.69 13.06 -0.72
C ASP A 205 -12.89 12.50 0.71
N ALA A 206 -11.79 12.44 1.49
CA ALA A 206 -11.79 11.87 2.84
C ALA A 206 -12.23 12.88 3.91
#